data_dc06cdb04ae2cc6a67045865f69624a0
#
_entry.id   dc06cdb04ae2cc6a67045865f69624a0
#
_cell.length_a   1.000
_cell.length_b   1.000
_cell.length_c   1.000
_cell.angle_alpha   90.00
_cell.angle_beta   90.00
_cell.angle_gamma   90.00
#
_symmetry.space_group_name_H-M   'P 1'
#
loop_
_entity.id
_entity.type
_entity.pdbx_description
1 polymer ?
#
loop_
_entity_poly.entity_id
_entity_poly.type
_entity_poly.pdbx_seq_one_letter_code
_entity_poly.pdbx_strand_id
1 'polypeptide(L)'
;MKKKLYKKYIILSTLLSTLFFGFVLFFIYVIDPAGVNNRFNLGLIKDSGLASRTQKFVEINKFKPNTILLGGSRIHFLNPNDIEKYTKDKVYNVGLSGSTLEEQYYFLKYSIDNFDINNVVIGLNLYPFSENTLERTKLSDTGFDKEIFDGGFTLKKQLKHYLEVPLFTYARTYYTKKWTDPLYKHGSRTAYNQTLFIDDKPWKERENNNNEGYTDTYTNYLIWGDKGLNILKDMVKLCKDNNINLKVFTTAIHESQLQILKDLNKMGIYYKWKEEVAKITPYWDFMYPNTITMNGDNYLDPSHIRQEKGYLYFARLFNDNSVDIPSDFGRFVDSNNSNEHLMYLKIKNTAQK
;
A
#
# COMPACT_ATOMS: atom_id res chain seq x y z
N MET A 1 43.56 4.77 49.87
CA MET A 1 43.32 5.90 48.92
C MET A 1 42.97 5.40 47.52
N LYS A 2 43.74 4.56 46.85
CA LYS A 2 43.49 4.06 45.49
C LYS A 2 42.12 3.41 45.28
N LYS A 3 41.65 2.49 46.13
CA LYS A 3 40.31 1.87 46.01
C LYS A 3 39.13 2.83 45.97
N LYS A 4 39.19 3.93 46.77
CA LYS A 4 38.15 4.98 46.84
C LYS A 4 38.10 5.79 45.55
N LEU A 5 39.26 6.01 44.91
CA LEU A 5 39.41 6.71 43.64
C LEU A 5 38.83 5.86 42.51
N TYR A 6 39.18 4.59 42.42
CA TYR A 6 38.61 3.64 41.41
C TYR A 6 37.07 3.57 41.50
N LYS A 7 36.53 3.47 42.75
CA LYS A 7 35.07 3.43 42.92
C LYS A 7 34.40 4.72 42.40
N LYS A 8 34.99 5.90 42.62
CA LYS A 8 34.49 7.17 42.08
C LYS A 8 34.57 7.18 40.55
N TYR A 9 35.66 6.72 39.96
CA TYR A 9 35.81 6.62 38.48
C TYR A 9 34.75 5.70 37.85
N ILE A 10 34.53 4.52 38.45
CA ILE A 10 33.51 3.59 37.96
C ILE A 10 32.11 4.24 38.02
N ILE A 11 31.77 4.83 39.15
CA ILE A 11 30.46 5.50 39.31
C ILE A 11 30.29 6.64 38.28
N LEU A 12 31.29 7.50 38.15
CA LEU A 12 31.23 8.62 37.20
C LEU A 12 31.15 8.13 35.74
N SER A 13 31.98 7.14 35.37
CA SER A 13 31.94 6.54 34.02
C SER A 13 30.59 5.91 33.74
N THR A 14 30.04 5.14 34.66
CA THR A 14 28.70 4.55 34.53
C THR A 14 27.62 5.61 34.36
N LEU A 15 27.66 6.66 35.17
CA LEU A 15 26.73 7.78 35.11
C LEU A 15 26.80 8.49 33.77
N LEU A 16 28.00 8.83 33.28
CA LEU A 16 28.20 9.48 31.99
C LEU A 16 27.75 8.61 30.83
N SER A 17 28.04 7.30 30.88
CA SER A 17 27.57 6.34 29.88
C SER A 17 26.03 6.28 29.86
N THR A 18 25.40 6.19 31.03
CA THR A 18 23.94 6.15 31.13
C THR A 18 23.30 7.42 30.58
N LEU A 19 23.85 8.60 30.92
CA LEU A 19 23.39 9.89 30.40
C LEU A 19 23.57 9.98 28.87
N PHE A 20 24.70 9.52 28.34
CA PHE A 20 24.95 9.49 26.91
C PHE A 20 23.97 8.59 26.17
N PHE A 21 23.75 7.35 26.64
CA PHE A 21 22.76 6.44 26.06
C PHE A 21 21.34 7.01 26.17
N GLY A 22 20.98 7.61 27.31
CA GLY A 22 19.70 8.28 27.48
C GLY A 22 19.50 9.42 26.49
N PHE A 23 20.53 10.22 26.23
CA PHE A 23 20.50 11.28 25.23
C PHE A 23 20.33 10.71 23.81
N VAL A 24 21.06 9.66 23.46
CA VAL A 24 20.94 9.00 22.14
C VAL A 24 19.53 8.46 21.94
N LEU A 25 18.97 7.75 22.92
CA LEU A 25 17.60 7.23 22.84
C LEU A 25 16.57 8.35 22.73
N PHE A 26 16.76 9.45 23.46
CA PHE A 26 15.90 10.63 23.36
C PHE A 26 15.98 11.26 21.98
N PHE A 27 17.18 11.42 21.42
CA PHE A 27 17.39 11.94 20.07
C PHE A 27 16.71 11.07 19.01
N ILE A 28 16.88 9.74 19.08
CA ILE A 28 16.24 8.76 18.21
C ILE A 28 14.71 8.91 18.27
N TYR A 29 14.16 9.01 19.48
CA TYR A 29 12.73 9.14 19.71
C TYR A 29 12.15 10.45 19.16
N VAL A 30 12.88 11.55 19.27
CA VAL A 30 12.46 12.88 18.78
C VAL A 30 12.54 12.96 17.26
N ILE A 31 13.62 12.45 16.66
CA ILE A 31 13.81 12.49 15.21
C ILE A 31 12.86 11.54 14.49
N ASP A 32 12.67 10.30 15.02
CA ASP A 32 11.73 9.30 14.54
C ASP A 32 11.70 9.24 12.99
N PRO A 33 12.78 8.82 12.33
CA PRO A 33 12.94 8.92 10.87
C PRO A 33 11.89 8.12 10.09
N ALA A 34 11.36 7.04 10.68
CA ALA A 34 10.33 6.21 10.09
C ALA A 34 8.89 6.70 10.37
N GLY A 35 8.72 7.74 11.17
CA GLY A 35 7.40 8.29 11.53
C GLY A 35 6.54 7.36 12.38
N VAL A 36 7.16 6.44 13.10
CA VAL A 36 6.45 5.40 13.89
C VAL A 36 5.70 5.99 15.08
N ASN A 37 6.29 6.96 15.79
CA ASN A 37 5.60 7.66 16.86
C ASN A 37 4.85 8.89 16.41
N ASN A 38 5.44 9.62 15.49
CA ASN A 38 4.93 10.86 14.92
C ASN A 38 4.38 11.85 15.98
N ARG A 39 5.09 11.95 17.12
CA ARG A 39 4.69 12.80 18.27
C ARG A 39 5.18 14.24 18.14
N PHE A 40 6.36 14.40 17.52
CA PHE A 40 6.98 15.71 17.34
C PHE A 40 6.90 16.11 15.88
N ASN A 41 6.12 17.13 15.58
CA ASN A 41 6.09 17.72 14.25
C ASN A 41 7.28 18.69 14.11
N LEU A 42 8.45 18.13 13.79
CA LEU A 42 9.66 18.91 13.50
C LEU A 42 9.77 19.30 12.04
N GLY A 43 8.75 19.03 11.22
CA GLY A 43 8.79 19.24 9.77
C GLY A 43 9.85 18.39 9.05
N LEU A 44 10.31 17.30 9.67
CA LEU A 44 11.27 16.39 9.07
C LEU A 44 10.57 15.44 8.10
N ILE A 45 11.20 15.19 6.94
CA ILE A 45 10.74 14.18 6.02
C ILE A 45 10.96 12.81 6.66
N LYS A 46 9.87 12.05 6.78
CA LYS A 46 9.93 10.68 7.29
C LYS A 46 10.15 9.70 6.12
N ASP A 47 10.96 8.69 6.35
CA ASP A 47 11.19 7.64 5.36
C ASP A 47 10.17 6.51 5.55
N SER A 48 9.16 6.51 4.70
CA SER A 48 8.10 5.48 4.73
C SER A 48 8.61 4.09 4.37
N GLY A 49 9.77 3.98 3.72
CA GLY A 49 10.39 2.69 3.39
C GLY A 49 10.91 1.95 4.61
N LEU A 50 11.21 2.64 5.70
CA LEU A 50 11.79 2.04 6.91
C LEU A 50 10.80 1.23 7.74
N ALA A 51 9.53 1.62 7.81
CA ALA A 51 8.55 0.97 8.68
C ALA A 51 7.08 1.24 8.28
N SER A 52 6.74 1.21 7.01
CA SER A 52 5.41 1.61 6.52
C SER A 52 4.25 0.86 7.20
N ARG A 53 4.44 -0.42 7.50
CA ARG A 53 3.43 -1.27 8.15
C ARG A 53 3.17 -0.85 9.59
N THR A 54 4.24 -0.71 10.35
CA THR A 54 4.18 -0.24 11.75
C THR A 54 3.62 1.19 11.84
N GLN A 55 4.07 2.07 10.95
CA GLN A 55 3.57 3.43 10.87
C GLN A 55 2.05 3.45 10.64
N LYS A 56 1.55 2.71 9.65
CA LYS A 56 0.11 2.64 9.39
C LYS A 56 -0.67 2.05 10.54
N PHE A 57 -0.13 1.04 11.22
CA PHE A 57 -0.75 0.49 12.42
C PHE A 57 -0.88 1.55 13.53
N VAL A 58 0.17 2.32 13.78
CA VAL A 58 0.14 3.39 14.79
C VAL A 58 -0.81 4.52 14.38
N GLU A 59 -0.78 4.92 13.12
CA GLU A 59 -1.62 6.02 12.61
C GLU A 59 -3.11 5.66 12.60
N ILE A 60 -3.48 4.47 12.16
CA ILE A 60 -4.90 4.06 12.12
C ILE A 60 -5.53 4.03 13.51
N ASN A 61 -4.72 3.64 14.54
CA ASN A 61 -5.16 3.66 15.94
C ASN A 61 -5.41 5.07 16.48
N LYS A 62 -4.66 6.05 15.99
CA LYS A 62 -4.87 7.47 16.33
C LYS A 62 -6.04 8.07 15.57
N PHE A 63 -6.17 7.71 14.29
CA PHE A 63 -7.15 8.27 13.39
C PHE A 63 -8.56 7.72 13.62
N LYS A 64 -8.67 6.41 13.90
CA LYS A 64 -9.94 5.68 14.14
C LYS A 64 -10.95 5.94 13.02
N PRO A 65 -10.74 5.36 11.84
CA PRO A 65 -11.60 5.57 10.67
C PRO A 65 -12.94 4.86 10.80
N ASN A 66 -13.92 5.31 10.00
CA ASN A 66 -15.17 4.60 9.75
C ASN A 66 -15.18 3.94 8.36
N THR A 67 -14.28 4.36 7.48
CA THR A 67 -14.08 3.77 6.16
C THR A 67 -12.58 3.48 5.95
N ILE A 68 -12.25 2.30 5.44
CA ILE A 68 -10.88 1.94 5.09
C ILE A 68 -10.75 1.60 3.61
N LEU A 69 -9.62 2.04 3.02
CA LEU A 69 -9.21 1.71 1.66
C LEU A 69 -8.04 0.73 1.72
N LEU A 70 -8.23 -0.49 1.22
CA LEU A 70 -7.28 -1.61 1.29
C LEU A 70 -6.68 -1.93 -0.08
N GLY A 71 -5.43 -2.33 -0.10
CA GLY A 71 -4.75 -2.82 -1.29
C GLY A 71 -3.23 -2.70 -1.24
N GLY A 72 -2.59 -2.89 -2.39
CA GLY A 72 -1.15 -2.79 -2.57
C GLY A 72 -0.65 -1.35 -2.77
N SER A 73 0.54 -1.21 -3.36
CA SER A 73 1.16 0.10 -3.65
C SER A 73 0.27 1.00 -4.52
N ARG A 74 -0.50 0.44 -5.45
CA ARG A 74 -1.40 1.20 -6.32
C ARG A 74 -2.49 1.94 -5.54
N ILE A 75 -2.96 1.33 -4.44
CA ILE A 75 -3.89 1.96 -3.52
C ILE A 75 -3.21 3.02 -2.65
N HIS A 76 -1.96 2.78 -2.28
CA HIS A 76 -1.18 3.70 -1.45
C HIS A 76 -1.11 5.13 -2.03
N PHE A 77 -1.18 5.27 -3.36
CA PHE A 77 -1.19 6.57 -4.05
C PHE A 77 -2.56 7.24 -4.12
N LEU A 78 -3.66 6.56 -3.80
CA LEU A 78 -4.99 7.12 -3.91
C LEU A 78 -5.30 8.05 -2.71
N ASN A 79 -5.96 9.17 -2.98
CA ASN A 79 -6.34 10.12 -1.95
C ASN A 79 -7.63 9.66 -1.24
N PRO A 80 -7.61 9.42 0.09
CA PRO A 80 -8.82 9.04 0.82
C PRO A 80 -9.91 10.11 0.82
N ASN A 81 -9.57 11.38 0.69
CA ASN A 81 -10.56 12.46 0.60
C ASN A 81 -11.52 12.30 -0.60
N ASP A 82 -11.07 11.61 -1.67
CA ASP A 82 -11.92 11.35 -2.83
C ASP A 82 -13.06 10.37 -2.52
N ILE A 83 -12.96 9.59 -1.42
CA ILE A 83 -14.02 8.71 -0.93
C ILE A 83 -14.88 9.43 0.11
N GLU A 84 -14.30 10.28 0.95
CA GLU A 84 -15.00 11.01 2.02
C GLU A 84 -16.22 11.77 1.51
N LYS A 85 -16.14 12.32 0.30
CA LYS A 85 -17.27 13.04 -0.30
C LYS A 85 -18.51 12.17 -0.54
N TYR A 86 -18.33 10.85 -0.69
CA TYR A 86 -19.41 9.88 -0.92
C TYR A 86 -19.91 9.22 0.35
N THR A 87 -19.01 8.84 1.24
CA THR A 87 -19.35 8.10 2.47
C THR A 87 -19.69 9.04 3.63
N LYS A 88 -19.17 10.27 3.62
CA LYS A 88 -19.21 11.22 4.74
C LYS A 88 -18.49 10.73 5.99
N ASP A 89 -17.68 9.70 5.86
CA ASP A 89 -16.90 9.06 6.92
C ASP A 89 -15.47 9.60 6.97
N LYS A 90 -14.78 9.31 8.08
CA LYS A 90 -13.32 9.41 8.15
C LYS A 90 -12.70 8.26 7.38
N VAL A 91 -12.06 8.54 6.26
CA VAL A 91 -11.43 7.51 5.40
C VAL A 91 -9.94 7.41 5.69
N TYR A 92 -9.45 6.20 5.91
CA TYR A 92 -8.02 5.91 6.05
C TYR A 92 -7.53 4.96 4.96
N ASN A 93 -6.42 5.34 4.31
CA ASN A 93 -5.79 4.52 3.27
C ASN A 93 -4.78 3.54 3.90
N VAL A 94 -5.11 2.25 3.92
CA VAL A 94 -4.26 1.16 4.40
C VAL A 94 -3.37 0.59 3.29
N GLY A 95 -3.42 1.13 2.07
CA GLY A 95 -2.59 0.67 0.95
C GLY A 95 -1.12 0.56 1.33
N LEU A 96 -0.47 -0.58 1.02
CA LEU A 96 0.90 -0.91 1.41
C LEU A 96 1.71 -1.36 0.19
N SER A 97 2.90 -0.80 0.01
CA SER A 97 3.80 -1.23 -1.07
C SER A 97 4.20 -2.69 -0.87
N GLY A 98 4.05 -3.50 -1.94
CA GLY A 98 4.39 -4.93 -1.93
C GLY A 98 3.56 -5.78 -0.96
N SER A 99 2.38 -5.33 -0.52
CA SER A 99 1.56 -6.09 0.43
C SER A 99 1.02 -7.40 -0.16
N THR A 100 0.91 -8.39 0.70
CA THR A 100 0.16 -9.62 0.45
C THR A 100 -1.32 -9.44 0.79
N LEU A 101 -2.18 -10.33 0.31
CA LEU A 101 -3.57 -10.38 0.75
C LEU A 101 -3.70 -10.75 2.23
N GLU A 102 -2.76 -11.53 2.76
CA GLU A 102 -2.73 -11.87 4.19
C GLU A 102 -2.52 -10.62 5.06
N GLU A 103 -1.58 -9.73 4.70
CA GLU A 103 -1.39 -8.44 5.39
C GLU A 103 -2.67 -7.58 5.32
N GLN A 104 -3.32 -7.52 4.16
CA GLN A 104 -4.56 -6.78 3.99
C GLN A 104 -5.69 -7.35 4.85
N TYR A 105 -5.79 -8.69 4.95
CA TYR A 105 -6.75 -9.37 5.82
C TYR A 105 -6.54 -9.03 7.30
N TYR A 106 -5.28 -9.02 7.77
CA TYR A 106 -4.98 -8.64 9.18
C TYR A 106 -5.38 -7.20 9.47
N PHE A 107 -5.08 -6.25 8.58
CA PHE A 107 -5.54 -4.87 8.73
C PHE A 107 -7.06 -4.75 8.71
N LEU A 108 -7.74 -5.47 7.81
CA LEU A 108 -9.19 -5.50 7.76
C LEU A 108 -9.79 -6.00 9.06
N LYS A 109 -9.36 -7.20 9.49
CA LYS A 109 -9.84 -7.81 10.72
C LYS A 109 -9.61 -6.91 11.94
N TYR A 110 -8.38 -6.41 12.09
CA TYR A 110 -8.04 -5.50 13.18
C TYR A 110 -8.91 -4.24 13.18
N SER A 111 -9.15 -3.66 12.01
CA SER A 111 -9.96 -2.45 11.90
C SER A 111 -11.41 -2.71 12.32
N ILE A 112 -11.99 -3.83 11.89
CA ILE A 112 -13.36 -4.23 12.26
C ILE A 112 -13.46 -4.52 13.76
N ASP A 113 -12.47 -5.20 14.35
CA ASP A 113 -12.47 -5.56 15.76
C ASP A 113 -12.29 -4.34 16.70
N ASN A 114 -11.69 -3.23 16.22
CA ASN A 114 -11.27 -2.12 17.08
C ASN A 114 -11.91 -0.76 16.73
N PHE A 115 -12.54 -0.62 15.57
CA PHE A 115 -13.13 0.64 15.11
C PHE A 115 -14.56 0.41 14.60
N ASP A 116 -15.34 1.47 14.52
CA ASP A 116 -16.69 1.47 13.97
C ASP A 116 -16.64 1.59 12.44
N ILE A 117 -16.36 0.47 11.76
CA ILE A 117 -16.18 0.42 10.31
C ILE A 117 -17.52 0.22 9.62
N ASN A 118 -17.93 1.21 8.81
CA ASN A 118 -19.16 1.17 8.00
C ASN A 118 -18.88 0.73 6.55
N ASN A 119 -17.74 1.16 6.00
CA ASN A 119 -17.40 0.93 4.60
C ASN A 119 -15.98 0.39 4.45
N VAL A 120 -15.83 -0.53 3.50
CA VAL A 120 -14.53 -1.06 3.06
C VAL A 120 -14.44 -0.98 1.55
N VAL A 121 -13.36 -0.39 1.04
CA VAL A 121 -13.05 -0.33 -0.39
C VAL A 121 -11.76 -1.10 -0.64
N ILE A 122 -11.82 -2.14 -1.49
CA ILE A 122 -10.66 -3.00 -1.77
C ILE A 122 -10.22 -2.83 -3.23
N GLY A 123 -8.97 -2.42 -3.42
CA GLY A 123 -8.34 -2.40 -4.74
C GLY A 123 -7.47 -3.63 -4.98
N LEU A 124 -7.91 -4.49 -5.86
CA LEU A 124 -7.25 -5.76 -6.19
C LEU A 124 -6.16 -5.58 -7.25
N ASN A 125 -5.06 -6.29 -7.06
CA ASN A 125 -3.98 -6.48 -8.03
C ASN A 125 -3.84 -7.97 -8.34
N LEU A 126 -3.45 -8.33 -9.55
CA LEU A 126 -3.22 -9.73 -9.92
C LEU A 126 -2.12 -10.39 -9.11
N TYR A 127 -0.99 -9.71 -8.93
CA TYR A 127 0.23 -10.28 -8.34
C TYR A 127 0.05 -10.84 -6.91
N PRO A 128 -0.66 -10.19 -5.96
CA PRO A 128 -0.89 -10.74 -4.62
C PRO A 128 -1.67 -12.08 -4.58
N PHE A 129 -2.29 -12.47 -5.66
CA PHE A 129 -2.97 -13.78 -5.78
C PHE A 129 -2.03 -14.91 -6.21
N SER A 130 -0.79 -14.60 -6.55
CA SER A 130 0.20 -15.61 -6.87
C SER A 130 0.61 -16.43 -5.65
N GLU A 131 0.81 -17.72 -5.84
CA GLU A 131 1.21 -18.64 -4.78
C GLU A 131 2.57 -18.29 -4.19
N ASN A 132 3.49 -17.78 -5.00
CA ASN A 132 4.84 -17.39 -4.59
C ASN A 132 4.96 -15.97 -4.02
N THR A 133 3.86 -15.25 -3.84
CA THR A 133 3.92 -13.87 -3.30
C THR A 133 4.60 -13.79 -1.94
N LEU A 134 4.41 -14.80 -1.08
CA LEU A 134 5.04 -14.87 0.25
C LEU A 134 6.56 -15.05 0.18
N GLU A 135 7.09 -15.73 -0.83
CA GLU A 135 8.53 -15.92 -0.97
C GLU A 135 9.22 -14.60 -1.33
N ARG A 136 8.62 -13.83 -2.22
CA ARG A 136 9.13 -12.50 -2.57
C ARG A 136 9.09 -11.53 -1.40
N THR A 137 8.03 -11.54 -0.59
CA THR A 137 7.93 -10.65 0.58
C THR A 137 8.94 -10.99 1.66
N LYS A 138 9.34 -12.27 1.81
CA LYS A 138 10.46 -12.66 2.67
C LYS A 138 11.79 -12.05 2.19
N LEU A 139 11.97 -11.94 0.87
CA LEU A 139 13.17 -11.36 0.27
C LEU A 139 13.19 -9.82 0.36
N SER A 140 12.03 -9.17 0.44
CA SER A 140 11.90 -7.71 0.43
C SER A 140 11.90 -7.06 1.81
N ASP A 141 12.16 -7.79 2.88
CA ASP A 141 12.18 -7.31 4.29
C ASP A 141 11.10 -6.24 4.56
N THR A 142 9.85 -6.63 4.33
CA THR A 142 8.73 -5.70 4.45
C THR A 142 8.36 -5.38 5.90
N GLY A 143 9.02 -6.04 6.87
CA GLY A 143 8.81 -5.81 8.30
C GLY A 143 7.37 -6.10 8.78
N PHE A 144 6.65 -7.01 8.09
CA PHE A 144 5.32 -7.41 8.53
C PHE A 144 5.39 -8.25 9.81
N ASP A 145 4.92 -7.68 10.91
CA ASP A 145 4.85 -8.31 12.21
C ASP A 145 3.37 -8.57 12.58
N LYS A 146 2.93 -9.83 12.45
CA LYS A 146 1.57 -10.25 12.82
C LYS A 146 1.23 -9.95 14.28
N GLU A 147 2.22 -10.08 15.15
CA GLU A 147 2.02 -9.90 16.59
C GLU A 147 1.63 -8.47 16.95
N ILE A 148 1.84 -7.49 16.05
CA ILE A 148 1.43 -6.11 16.30
C ILE A 148 -0.10 -6.00 16.41
N PHE A 149 -0.84 -6.86 15.69
CA PHE A 149 -2.30 -6.87 15.70
C PHE A 149 -2.87 -7.54 16.95
N ASP A 150 -2.14 -8.46 17.58
CA ASP A 150 -2.59 -9.16 18.78
C ASP A 150 -2.14 -8.45 20.06
N GLY A 151 -0.90 -7.97 20.10
CA GLY A 151 -0.28 -7.38 21.29
C GLY A 151 -0.02 -5.87 21.24
N GLY A 152 -0.36 -5.21 20.14
CA GLY A 152 -0.10 -3.79 19.92
C GLY A 152 1.38 -3.44 19.73
N PHE A 153 1.66 -2.14 19.55
CA PHE A 153 3.01 -1.62 19.40
C PHE A 153 3.62 -1.30 20.77
N THR A 154 4.03 -2.33 21.48
CA THR A 154 4.57 -2.25 22.85
C THR A 154 5.88 -1.46 22.91
N LEU A 155 6.25 -0.97 24.11
CA LEU A 155 7.53 -0.27 24.33
C LEU A 155 8.74 -1.13 23.89
N LYS A 156 8.69 -2.45 24.12
CA LYS A 156 9.73 -3.38 23.66
C LYS A 156 9.87 -3.38 22.15
N LYS A 157 8.75 -3.44 21.39
CA LYS A 157 8.74 -3.38 19.92
C LYS A 157 9.21 -2.01 19.42
N GLN A 158 8.84 -0.92 20.09
CA GLN A 158 9.33 0.42 19.78
C GLN A 158 10.85 0.52 19.93
N LEU A 159 11.38 0.08 21.07
CA LEU A 159 12.84 0.08 21.32
C LEU A 159 13.58 -0.79 20.30
N LYS A 160 13.08 -1.99 20.03
CA LYS A 160 13.66 -2.87 19.00
C LYS A 160 13.72 -2.16 17.65
N HIS A 161 12.60 -1.59 17.19
CA HIS A 161 12.53 -0.86 15.93
C HIS A 161 13.56 0.29 15.89
N TYR A 162 13.68 1.10 16.94
CA TYR A 162 14.64 2.20 16.96
C TYR A 162 16.10 1.74 16.96
N LEU A 163 16.40 0.59 17.56
CA LEU A 163 17.76 0.04 17.57
C LEU A 163 18.13 -0.64 16.24
N GLU A 164 17.17 -1.11 15.46
CA GLU A 164 17.40 -1.72 14.15
C GLU A 164 17.67 -0.68 13.05
N VAL A 165 17.19 0.55 13.21
CA VAL A 165 17.46 1.63 12.26
C VAL A 165 18.87 2.19 12.46
N PRO A 166 19.73 2.21 11.42
CA PRO A 166 21.12 2.71 11.54
C PRO A 166 21.16 4.17 12.01
N LEU A 167 22.06 4.50 12.93
CA LEU A 167 22.21 5.86 13.49
C LEU A 167 22.41 6.94 12.41
N PHE A 168 23.12 6.62 11.33
CA PHE A 168 23.32 7.60 10.24
C PHE A 168 21.98 8.00 9.57
N THR A 169 20.97 7.12 9.58
CA THR A 169 19.62 7.45 9.06
C THR A 169 18.99 8.58 9.86
N TYR A 170 19.15 8.57 11.19
CA TYR A 170 18.67 9.66 12.05
C TYR A 170 19.37 10.98 11.75
N ALA A 171 20.71 10.93 11.60
CA ALA A 171 21.50 12.10 11.23
C ALA A 171 21.11 12.62 9.85
N ARG A 172 21.00 11.73 8.84
CA ARG A 172 20.55 12.08 7.50
C ARG A 172 19.18 12.74 7.53
N THR A 173 18.20 12.16 8.21
CA THR A 173 16.84 12.71 8.33
C THR A 173 16.85 14.10 8.96
N TYR A 174 17.70 14.33 9.97
CA TYR A 174 17.87 15.64 10.60
C TYR A 174 18.50 16.68 9.67
N TYR A 175 19.54 16.29 8.89
CA TYR A 175 20.28 17.23 8.03
C TYR A 175 19.61 17.47 6.68
N THR A 176 18.86 16.53 6.15
CA THR A 176 18.16 16.66 4.85
C THR A 176 16.88 17.48 4.95
N LYS A 177 16.75 18.29 5.99
CA LYS A 177 15.58 19.14 6.29
C LYS A 177 14.94 19.71 5.03
N LYS A 178 13.95 19.03 4.51
CA LYS A 178 12.95 19.66 3.67
C LYS A 178 11.67 19.65 4.50
N TRP A 179 11.29 20.81 4.98
CA TRP A 179 10.02 21.02 5.64
C TRP A 179 8.90 20.78 4.63
N THR A 180 8.23 19.64 4.74
CA THR A 180 7.18 19.24 3.83
C THR A 180 6.00 18.67 4.62
N ASP A 181 4.86 18.58 3.96
CA ASP A 181 3.69 17.91 4.51
C ASP A 181 4.01 16.47 4.98
N PRO A 182 3.26 15.93 5.93
CA PRO A 182 3.41 14.55 6.37
C PRO A 182 3.47 13.60 5.17
N LEU A 183 4.34 12.58 5.24
CA LEU A 183 4.48 11.57 4.18
C LEU A 183 3.17 10.87 3.83
N TYR A 184 2.29 10.77 4.81
CA TYR A 184 1.00 10.13 4.67
C TYR A 184 -0.10 11.08 5.13
N LYS A 185 -0.92 11.54 4.20
CA LYS A 185 -2.16 12.20 4.53
C LYS A 185 -3.24 11.13 4.65
N HIS A 186 -3.75 10.88 5.87
CA HIS A 186 -4.74 9.83 6.13
C HIS A 186 -4.33 8.47 5.55
N GLY A 187 -3.06 8.13 5.70
CA GLY A 187 -2.47 6.87 5.23
C GLY A 187 -2.03 6.85 3.76
N SER A 188 -2.39 7.80 2.91
CA SER A 188 -1.91 7.84 1.53
C SER A 188 -0.53 8.49 1.40
N ARG A 189 0.17 8.24 0.30
CA ARG A 189 1.34 9.04 -0.07
C ARG A 189 0.90 10.44 -0.46
N THR A 190 1.61 11.45 0.05
CA THR A 190 1.38 12.85 -0.32
C THR A 190 1.87 13.14 -1.73
N ALA A 191 1.41 14.26 -2.32
CA ALA A 191 1.90 14.73 -3.61
C ALA A 191 3.42 14.94 -3.64
N TYR A 192 4.03 15.32 -2.52
CA TYR A 192 5.48 15.45 -2.40
C TYR A 192 6.20 14.11 -2.68
N ASN A 193 5.70 13.00 -2.14
CA ASN A 193 6.27 11.69 -2.43
C ASN A 193 6.07 11.27 -3.88
N GLN A 194 4.99 11.69 -4.51
CA GLN A 194 4.81 11.46 -5.94
C GLN A 194 5.88 12.21 -6.74
N THR A 195 6.19 13.47 -6.41
CA THR A 195 7.23 14.23 -7.10
C THR A 195 8.64 13.65 -6.94
N LEU A 196 8.91 12.91 -5.87
CA LEU A 196 10.16 12.16 -5.72
C LEU A 196 10.26 10.95 -6.66
N PHE A 197 9.14 10.44 -7.13
CA PHE A 197 9.05 9.31 -8.07
C PHE A 197 8.82 9.77 -9.52
N ILE A 198 8.32 10.98 -9.72
CA ILE A 198 8.24 11.62 -11.03
C ILE A 198 9.63 12.20 -11.28
N ASP A 199 10.52 11.36 -11.78
CA ASP A 199 11.65 11.87 -12.53
C ASP A 199 11.09 12.76 -13.63
N ASP A 200 11.76 13.91 -13.95
CA ASP A 200 11.47 14.74 -15.12
C ASP A 200 11.69 13.99 -16.45
N LYS A 201 11.79 12.66 -16.37
CA LYS A 201 12.04 11.76 -17.49
C LYS A 201 10.79 11.59 -18.35
N PRO A 202 10.95 11.56 -19.68
CA PRO A 202 9.87 11.24 -20.60
C PRO A 202 9.23 9.88 -20.26
N TRP A 203 7.93 9.75 -20.56
CA TRP A 203 7.19 8.51 -20.29
C TRP A 203 7.93 7.26 -20.79
N LYS A 204 8.44 7.28 -22.03
CA LYS A 204 9.14 6.15 -22.62
C LYS A 204 10.31 5.63 -21.79
N GLU A 205 11.06 6.54 -21.16
CA GLU A 205 12.17 6.17 -20.29
C GLU A 205 11.67 5.60 -18.97
N ARG A 206 10.64 6.19 -18.36
CA ARG A 206 10.01 5.67 -17.14
C ARG A 206 9.41 4.29 -17.36
N GLU A 207 8.78 4.08 -18.49
CA GLU A 207 8.20 2.80 -18.92
C GLU A 207 9.29 1.73 -19.04
N ASN A 208 10.34 1.99 -19.79
CA ASN A 208 11.42 1.03 -20.04
C ASN A 208 12.15 0.64 -18.73
N ASN A 209 12.48 1.61 -17.89
CA ASN A 209 13.18 1.38 -16.62
C ASN A 209 12.39 0.49 -15.64
N ASN A 210 11.08 0.48 -15.73
CA ASN A 210 10.23 -0.30 -14.82
C ASN A 210 9.80 -1.64 -15.43
N ASN A 211 9.67 -1.74 -16.75
CA ASN A 211 9.18 -2.96 -17.40
C ASN A 211 10.11 -4.16 -17.20
N GLU A 212 11.42 -3.97 -17.10
CA GLU A 212 12.37 -5.05 -16.78
C GLU A 212 12.05 -5.69 -15.42
N GLY A 213 11.83 -4.88 -14.39
CA GLY A 213 11.47 -5.37 -13.06
C GLY A 213 10.11 -6.07 -13.02
N TYR A 214 9.13 -5.63 -13.83
CA TYR A 214 7.85 -6.33 -13.94
C TYR A 214 7.98 -7.61 -14.74
N THR A 215 8.80 -7.65 -15.79
CA THR A 215 9.09 -8.86 -16.55
C THR A 215 9.71 -9.92 -15.65
N ASP A 216 10.73 -9.56 -14.86
CA ASP A 216 11.32 -10.46 -13.87
C ASP A 216 10.28 -10.95 -12.85
N THR A 217 9.48 -10.04 -12.32
CA THR A 217 8.42 -10.35 -11.35
C THR A 217 7.40 -11.34 -11.92
N TYR A 218 6.91 -11.11 -13.12
CA TYR A 218 5.90 -11.98 -13.70
C TYR A 218 6.50 -13.31 -14.16
N THR A 219 7.74 -13.32 -14.63
CA THR A 219 8.43 -14.55 -15.00
C THR A 219 8.58 -15.49 -13.82
N ASN A 220 9.15 -15.00 -12.74
CA ASN A 220 9.61 -15.83 -11.63
C ASN A 220 8.55 -16.05 -10.55
N TYR A 221 7.63 -15.10 -10.36
CA TYR A 221 6.75 -15.11 -9.19
C TYR A 221 5.26 -15.13 -9.52
N LEU A 222 4.83 -14.93 -10.77
CA LEU A 222 3.41 -15.04 -11.12
C LEU A 222 3.06 -16.49 -11.46
N ILE A 223 2.61 -17.22 -10.44
CA ILE A 223 2.19 -18.62 -10.52
C ILE A 223 0.77 -18.72 -9.96
N TRP A 224 -0.09 -19.46 -10.67
CA TRP A 224 -1.47 -19.67 -10.21
C TRP A 224 -1.51 -20.45 -8.90
N GLY A 225 -2.38 -20.01 -7.99
CA GLY A 225 -2.70 -20.69 -6.74
C GLY A 225 -4.02 -20.19 -6.17
N ASP A 226 -4.64 -20.98 -5.30
CA ASP A 226 -5.95 -20.65 -4.73
C ASP A 226 -5.86 -19.93 -3.38
N LYS A 227 -4.68 -19.82 -2.80
CA LYS A 227 -4.48 -19.20 -1.49
C LYS A 227 -5.01 -17.76 -1.44
N GLY A 228 -4.66 -16.95 -2.44
CA GLY A 228 -5.12 -15.56 -2.52
C GLY A 228 -6.65 -15.45 -2.66
N LEU A 229 -7.27 -16.34 -3.44
CA LEU A 229 -8.72 -16.39 -3.58
C LEU A 229 -9.42 -16.78 -2.27
N ASN A 230 -8.86 -17.71 -1.51
CA ASN A 230 -9.40 -18.10 -0.21
C ASN A 230 -9.33 -16.93 0.79
N ILE A 231 -8.21 -16.19 0.83
CA ILE A 231 -8.10 -14.98 1.65
C ILE A 231 -9.15 -13.94 1.23
N LEU A 232 -9.35 -13.73 -0.07
CA LEU A 232 -10.40 -12.80 -0.55
C LEU A 232 -11.79 -13.25 -0.12
N LYS A 233 -12.11 -14.57 -0.17
CA LYS A 233 -13.37 -15.11 0.35
C LYS A 233 -13.55 -14.79 1.83
N ASP A 234 -12.49 -14.96 2.63
CA ASP A 234 -12.51 -14.66 4.06
C ASP A 234 -12.73 -13.15 4.31
N MET A 235 -12.09 -12.28 3.52
CA MET A 235 -12.30 -10.82 3.62
C MET A 235 -13.75 -10.43 3.29
N VAL A 236 -14.31 -10.99 2.22
CA VAL A 236 -15.71 -10.73 1.81
C VAL A 236 -16.68 -11.25 2.87
N LYS A 237 -16.45 -12.47 3.38
CA LYS A 237 -17.24 -13.04 4.46
C LYS A 237 -17.19 -12.19 5.71
N LEU A 238 -16.01 -11.73 6.12
CA LEU A 238 -15.83 -10.88 7.29
C LEU A 238 -16.61 -9.56 7.19
N CYS A 239 -16.58 -8.91 6.01
CA CYS A 239 -17.39 -7.72 5.77
C CYS A 239 -18.90 -8.02 5.85
N LYS A 240 -19.35 -9.12 5.24
CA LYS A 240 -20.75 -9.54 5.26
C LYS A 240 -21.25 -9.84 6.67
N ASP A 241 -20.49 -10.60 7.45
CA ASP A 241 -20.85 -11.00 8.82
C ASP A 241 -20.97 -9.78 9.76
N ASN A 242 -20.29 -8.68 9.44
CA ASN A 242 -20.33 -7.43 10.22
C ASN A 242 -21.20 -6.33 9.57
N ASN A 243 -22.01 -6.65 8.57
CA ASN A 243 -22.89 -5.70 7.86
C ASN A 243 -22.15 -4.49 7.25
N ILE A 244 -20.91 -4.68 6.81
CA ILE A 244 -20.07 -3.64 6.22
C ILE A 244 -20.36 -3.50 4.73
N ASN A 245 -20.54 -2.27 4.26
CA ASN A 245 -20.68 -1.96 2.85
C ASN A 245 -19.34 -2.14 2.14
N LEU A 246 -19.21 -3.23 1.37
CA LEU A 246 -17.99 -3.58 0.65
C LEU A 246 -18.08 -3.15 -0.82
N LYS A 247 -17.05 -2.43 -1.29
CA LYS A 247 -16.82 -2.14 -2.71
C LYS A 247 -15.48 -2.71 -3.14
N VAL A 248 -15.45 -3.43 -4.24
CA VAL A 248 -14.24 -4.07 -4.77
C VAL A 248 -13.98 -3.57 -6.19
N PHE A 249 -12.72 -3.32 -6.51
CA PHE A 249 -12.30 -2.96 -7.86
C PHE A 249 -10.90 -3.51 -8.18
N THR A 250 -10.58 -3.72 -9.46
CA THR A 250 -9.21 -3.98 -9.91
C THR A 250 -8.52 -2.67 -10.22
N THR A 251 -7.27 -2.51 -9.81
CA THR A 251 -6.51 -1.29 -10.09
C THR A 251 -6.03 -1.27 -11.53
N ALA A 252 -6.22 -0.15 -12.23
CA ALA A 252 -5.71 0.05 -13.58
C ALA A 252 -4.18 0.00 -13.61
N ILE A 253 -3.64 -0.64 -14.64
CA ILE A 253 -2.22 -0.64 -14.99
C ILE A 253 -2.07 -0.10 -16.40
N HIS A 254 -0.92 0.48 -16.72
CA HIS A 254 -0.62 0.87 -18.09
C HIS A 254 -0.59 -0.37 -18.98
N GLU A 255 -1.03 -0.23 -20.24
CA GLU A 255 -1.14 -1.35 -21.19
C GLU A 255 0.17 -2.11 -21.40
N SER A 256 1.33 -1.46 -21.25
CA SER A 256 2.63 -2.12 -21.34
C SER A 256 2.81 -3.28 -20.37
N GLN A 257 2.18 -3.25 -19.18
CA GLN A 257 2.19 -4.40 -18.27
C GLN A 257 1.33 -5.57 -18.77
N LEU A 258 0.22 -5.29 -19.46
CA LEU A 258 -0.57 -6.33 -20.12
C LEU A 258 0.20 -6.94 -21.27
N GLN A 259 0.99 -6.13 -21.98
CA GLN A 259 1.87 -6.62 -23.04
C GLN A 259 2.93 -7.59 -22.48
N ILE A 260 3.55 -7.30 -21.34
CA ILE A 260 4.47 -8.23 -20.66
C ILE A 260 3.78 -9.57 -20.37
N LEU A 261 2.53 -9.57 -19.88
CA LEU A 261 1.77 -10.81 -19.65
C LEU A 261 1.52 -11.59 -20.93
N LYS A 262 1.29 -10.91 -22.06
CA LYS A 262 1.15 -11.53 -23.38
C LYS A 262 2.48 -12.18 -23.81
N ASP A 263 3.57 -11.43 -23.74
CA ASP A 263 4.90 -11.87 -24.18
C ASP A 263 5.40 -13.08 -23.37
N LEU A 264 5.04 -13.14 -22.09
CA LEU A 264 5.32 -14.25 -21.17
C LEU A 264 4.30 -15.41 -21.28
N ASN A 265 3.30 -15.32 -22.18
CA ASN A 265 2.21 -16.29 -22.30
C ASN A 265 1.43 -16.52 -20.99
N LYS A 266 1.27 -15.48 -20.15
CA LYS A 266 0.60 -15.54 -18.84
C LYS A 266 -0.82 -14.93 -18.83
N MET A 267 -1.37 -14.57 -20.00
CA MET A 267 -2.75 -14.06 -20.09
C MET A 267 -3.80 -15.05 -19.59
N GLY A 268 -3.52 -16.36 -19.65
CA GLY A 268 -4.41 -17.37 -19.08
C GLY A 268 -4.63 -17.19 -17.56
N ILE A 269 -3.58 -16.84 -16.81
CA ILE A 269 -3.65 -16.54 -15.36
C ILE A 269 -4.49 -15.29 -15.13
N TYR A 270 -4.29 -14.24 -15.92
CA TYR A 270 -5.03 -12.98 -15.84
C TYR A 270 -6.54 -13.18 -16.06
N TYR A 271 -6.96 -13.94 -17.09
CA TYR A 271 -8.37 -14.20 -17.34
C TYR A 271 -8.99 -15.08 -16.26
N LYS A 272 -8.29 -16.14 -15.86
CA LYS A 272 -8.74 -17.03 -14.79
C LYS A 272 -8.92 -16.29 -13.48
N TRP A 273 -7.98 -15.41 -13.10
CA TRP A 273 -8.08 -14.59 -11.90
C TRP A 273 -9.35 -13.73 -11.90
N LYS A 274 -9.66 -13.04 -12.99
CA LYS A 274 -10.86 -12.20 -13.09
C LYS A 274 -12.15 -13.01 -12.98
N GLU A 275 -12.18 -14.18 -13.62
CA GLU A 275 -13.30 -15.11 -13.53
C GLU A 275 -13.53 -15.58 -12.08
N GLU A 276 -12.47 -16.01 -11.40
CA GLU A 276 -12.58 -16.49 -10.01
C GLU A 276 -12.95 -15.38 -9.03
N VAL A 277 -12.47 -14.16 -9.21
CA VAL A 277 -12.88 -13.00 -8.41
C VAL A 277 -14.39 -12.74 -8.59
N ALA A 278 -14.93 -12.80 -9.82
CA ALA A 278 -16.36 -12.60 -10.08
C ALA A 278 -17.26 -13.63 -9.39
N LYS A 279 -16.75 -14.85 -9.16
CA LYS A 279 -17.48 -15.90 -8.40
C LYS A 279 -17.51 -15.62 -6.90
N ILE A 280 -16.57 -14.81 -6.38
CA ILE A 280 -16.45 -14.49 -4.95
C ILE A 280 -17.25 -13.22 -4.61
N THR A 281 -17.11 -12.17 -5.42
CA THR A 281 -17.72 -10.86 -5.17
C THR A 281 -17.87 -10.07 -6.46
N PRO A 282 -18.94 -9.27 -6.61
CA PRO A 282 -18.99 -8.27 -7.67
C PRO A 282 -17.86 -7.27 -7.53
N TYR A 283 -17.34 -6.78 -8.67
CA TYR A 283 -16.27 -5.78 -8.67
C TYR A 283 -16.34 -4.88 -9.91
N TRP A 284 -15.70 -3.71 -9.82
CA TRP A 284 -15.42 -2.87 -10.98
C TRP A 284 -14.06 -3.23 -11.56
N ASP A 285 -14.04 -3.62 -12.83
CA ASP A 285 -12.78 -3.88 -13.53
C ASP A 285 -12.27 -2.63 -14.24
N PHE A 286 -11.05 -2.21 -13.87
CA PHE A 286 -10.33 -1.13 -14.55
C PHE A 286 -9.03 -1.64 -15.20
N MET A 287 -8.66 -2.89 -14.98
CA MET A 287 -7.40 -3.48 -15.43
C MET A 287 -7.57 -4.11 -16.83
N TYR A 288 -7.72 -3.27 -17.85
CA TYR A 288 -7.76 -3.64 -19.25
C TYR A 288 -7.46 -2.42 -20.13
N PRO A 289 -7.13 -2.60 -21.44
CA PRO A 289 -6.89 -1.48 -22.36
C PRO A 289 -8.12 -0.57 -22.51
N ASN A 290 -7.96 0.69 -22.10
CA ASN A 290 -8.98 1.73 -22.18
C ASN A 290 -8.32 3.11 -22.28
N THR A 291 -9.11 4.17 -22.46
CA THR A 291 -8.62 5.54 -22.65
C THR A 291 -7.62 5.98 -21.56
N ILE A 292 -7.79 5.54 -20.30
CA ILE A 292 -6.89 5.89 -19.20
C ILE A 292 -5.62 5.04 -19.23
N THR A 293 -5.76 3.71 -19.42
CA THR A 293 -4.63 2.77 -19.31
C THR A 293 -3.69 2.80 -20.51
N MET A 294 -4.12 3.37 -21.63
CA MET A 294 -3.32 3.53 -22.85
C MET A 294 -2.53 4.84 -22.90
N ASN A 295 -2.72 5.75 -21.95
CA ASN A 295 -2.04 7.03 -21.91
C ASN A 295 -1.06 7.10 -20.73
N GLY A 296 0.24 7.09 -21.05
CA GLY A 296 1.33 7.17 -20.06
C GLY A 296 1.32 8.42 -19.19
N ASP A 297 0.71 9.53 -19.64
CA ASP A 297 0.60 10.77 -18.84
C ASP A 297 -0.30 10.60 -17.62
N ASN A 298 -1.17 9.58 -17.62
CA ASN A 298 -1.98 9.24 -16.45
C ASN A 298 -1.18 8.48 -15.37
N TYR A 299 0.09 8.15 -15.61
CA TYR A 299 0.87 7.25 -14.77
C TYR A 299 2.17 7.88 -14.27
N LEU A 300 2.59 7.48 -13.07
CA LEU A 300 3.93 7.72 -12.53
C LEU A 300 4.94 6.75 -13.14
N ASP A 301 4.57 5.49 -13.21
CA ASP A 301 5.26 4.36 -13.83
C ASP A 301 4.20 3.39 -14.35
N PRO A 302 4.53 2.33 -15.09
CA PRO A 302 3.53 1.42 -15.68
C PRO A 302 2.52 0.81 -14.70
N SER A 303 2.79 0.86 -13.39
CA SER A 303 1.93 0.29 -12.35
C SER A 303 1.10 1.30 -11.59
N HIS A 304 1.56 2.53 -11.45
CA HIS A 304 0.99 3.49 -10.52
C HIS A 304 0.34 4.66 -11.26
N ILE A 305 -0.99 4.71 -11.21
CA ILE A 305 -1.75 5.87 -11.70
C ILE A 305 -1.42 7.10 -10.84
N ARG A 306 -1.40 8.28 -11.46
CA ARG A 306 -1.18 9.55 -10.75
C ARG A 306 -2.30 9.80 -9.74
N GLN A 307 -1.95 10.37 -8.57
CA GLN A 307 -2.91 10.63 -7.48
C GLN A 307 -4.09 11.47 -7.96
N GLU A 308 -3.83 12.49 -8.78
CA GLU A 308 -4.84 13.38 -9.35
C GLU A 308 -5.80 12.71 -10.34
N LYS A 309 -5.57 11.43 -10.68
CA LYS A 309 -6.48 10.60 -11.49
C LYS A 309 -7.26 9.59 -10.64
N GLY A 310 -6.89 9.42 -9.37
CA GLY A 310 -7.50 8.43 -8.47
C GLY A 310 -9.01 8.62 -8.27
N TYR A 311 -9.48 9.88 -8.29
CA TYR A 311 -10.90 10.19 -8.14
C TYR A 311 -11.80 9.52 -9.21
N LEU A 312 -11.27 9.18 -10.38
CA LEU A 312 -12.02 8.52 -11.45
C LEU A 312 -12.53 7.12 -11.02
N TYR A 313 -11.71 6.37 -10.26
CA TYR A 313 -12.17 5.10 -9.69
C TYR A 313 -13.41 5.30 -8.81
N PHE A 314 -13.30 6.23 -7.86
CA PHE A 314 -14.35 6.44 -6.86
C PHE A 314 -15.61 7.02 -7.47
N ALA A 315 -15.48 7.95 -8.43
CA ALA A 315 -16.63 8.45 -9.16
C ALA A 315 -17.40 7.32 -9.87
N ARG A 316 -16.69 6.34 -10.46
CA ARG A 316 -17.32 5.16 -11.06
C ARG A 316 -17.93 4.23 -10.01
N LEU A 317 -17.21 3.95 -8.92
CA LEU A 317 -17.68 3.07 -7.84
C LEU A 317 -18.94 3.59 -7.13
N PHE A 318 -19.08 4.90 -7.05
CA PHE A 318 -20.20 5.57 -6.38
C PHE A 318 -21.25 6.14 -7.34
N ASN A 319 -21.14 5.83 -8.65
CA ASN A 319 -22.06 6.27 -9.70
C ASN A 319 -22.24 7.81 -9.74
N ASP A 320 -21.13 8.54 -9.59
CA ASP A 320 -21.14 10.02 -9.64
C ASP A 320 -21.18 10.51 -11.09
N ASN A 321 -22.38 10.80 -11.57
CA ASN A 321 -22.61 11.30 -12.93
C ASN A 321 -22.19 12.78 -13.13
N SER A 322 -21.77 13.47 -12.06
CA SER A 322 -21.26 14.84 -12.16
C SER A 322 -19.80 14.90 -12.62
N VAL A 323 -19.10 13.76 -12.58
CA VAL A 323 -17.72 13.63 -13.02
C VAL A 323 -17.66 13.09 -14.44
N ASP A 324 -16.93 13.78 -15.31
CA ASP A 324 -16.65 13.28 -16.67
C ASP A 324 -15.63 12.14 -16.61
N ILE A 325 -16.13 10.91 -16.80
CA ILE A 325 -15.34 9.69 -16.78
C ILE A 325 -15.39 9.06 -18.16
N PRO A 326 -14.24 8.74 -18.80
CA PRO A 326 -14.24 8.03 -20.07
C PRO A 326 -15.16 6.80 -20.04
N SER A 327 -16.05 6.69 -21.03
CA SER A 327 -17.09 5.64 -21.04
C SER A 327 -16.53 4.22 -21.00
N ASP A 328 -15.29 4.05 -21.48
CA ASP A 328 -14.58 2.78 -21.47
C ASP A 328 -13.73 2.56 -20.21
N PHE A 329 -13.71 3.49 -19.24
CA PHE A 329 -12.98 3.34 -17.99
C PHE A 329 -13.88 2.74 -16.89
N GLY A 330 -13.72 1.45 -16.65
CA GLY A 330 -14.43 0.69 -15.62
C GLY A 330 -15.65 -0.07 -16.18
N ARG A 331 -15.67 -1.37 -15.95
CA ARG A 331 -16.81 -2.26 -16.22
C ARG A 331 -17.23 -2.96 -14.93
N PHE A 332 -18.52 -2.93 -14.63
CA PHE A 332 -19.06 -3.72 -13.52
C PHE A 332 -19.13 -5.19 -13.92
N VAL A 333 -18.61 -6.07 -13.06
CA VAL A 333 -18.50 -7.51 -13.28
C VAL A 333 -19.04 -8.25 -12.06
N ASP A 334 -19.89 -9.23 -12.33
CA ASP A 334 -20.41 -10.18 -11.34
C ASP A 334 -20.44 -11.60 -11.92
N SER A 335 -20.98 -12.56 -11.17
CA SER A 335 -21.08 -13.95 -11.60
C SER A 335 -21.97 -14.13 -12.85
N ASN A 336 -22.91 -13.23 -13.11
CA ASN A 336 -23.88 -13.35 -14.22
C ASN A 336 -23.27 -12.87 -15.56
N ASN A 337 -22.41 -11.83 -15.52
CA ASN A 337 -21.84 -11.23 -16.72
C ASN A 337 -20.35 -11.54 -16.93
N SER A 338 -19.72 -12.32 -16.05
CA SER A 338 -18.27 -12.62 -16.09
C SER A 338 -17.82 -13.23 -17.42
N ASN A 339 -18.59 -14.14 -18.01
CA ASN A 339 -18.25 -14.77 -19.31
C ASN A 339 -18.28 -13.75 -20.44
N GLU A 340 -19.28 -12.87 -20.51
CA GLU A 340 -19.36 -11.80 -21.47
C GLU A 340 -18.16 -10.84 -21.30
N HIS A 341 -17.85 -10.49 -20.07
CA HIS A 341 -16.71 -9.66 -19.76
C HIS A 341 -15.38 -10.28 -20.20
N LEU A 342 -15.17 -11.57 -19.99
CA LEU A 342 -13.98 -12.27 -20.46
C LEU A 342 -13.85 -12.29 -21.99
N MET A 343 -14.95 -12.46 -22.72
CA MET A 343 -14.95 -12.33 -24.19
C MET A 343 -14.57 -10.92 -24.63
N TYR A 344 -15.15 -9.89 -23.99
CA TYR A 344 -14.78 -8.51 -24.23
C TYR A 344 -13.27 -8.25 -24.02
N LEU A 345 -12.70 -8.75 -22.91
CA LEU A 345 -11.28 -8.60 -22.61
C LEU A 345 -10.38 -9.28 -23.66
N LYS A 346 -10.76 -10.47 -24.13
CA LYS A 346 -10.01 -11.19 -25.17
C LYS A 346 -9.98 -10.37 -26.47
N ILE A 347 -11.12 -9.81 -26.87
CA ILE A 347 -11.22 -8.95 -28.07
C ILE A 347 -10.35 -7.70 -27.89
N LYS A 348 -10.48 -6.98 -26.80
CA LYS A 348 -9.69 -5.76 -26.52
C LYS A 348 -8.18 -6.04 -26.51
N ASN A 349 -7.76 -7.17 -25.95
CA ASN A 349 -6.36 -7.55 -25.89
C ASN A 349 -5.79 -8.09 -27.23
N THR A 350 -6.63 -8.50 -28.19
CA THR A 350 -6.20 -8.91 -29.52
C THR A 350 -6.20 -7.77 -30.54
N ALA A 351 -7.03 -6.77 -30.36
CA ALA A 351 -7.14 -5.61 -31.27
C ALA A 351 -5.93 -4.66 -31.24
N GLN A 352 -4.93 -4.93 -30.44
CA GLN A 352 -3.70 -4.13 -30.25
C GLN A 352 -2.49 -4.71 -30.98
N LYS A 353 -2.71 -5.29 -32.17
CA LYS A 353 -1.62 -5.70 -33.09
C LYS A 353 -1.28 -4.60 -34.06
#